data_5b2e409127f0c0d018740d420ad8fa77
#
_entry.id   5b2e409127f0c0d018740d420ad8fa77
#
_cell.length_a   1.000
_cell.length_b   1.000
_cell.length_c   1.000
_cell.angle_alpha   90.00
_cell.angle_beta   90.00
_cell.angle_gamma   90.00
#
_symmetry.space_group_name_H-M   'P 1'
#
loop_
_entity.id
_entity.type
_entity.pdbx_description
1 polymer ?
#
loop_
_entity_poly.entity_id
_entity_poly.type
_entity_poly.pdbx_seq_one_letter_code
_entity_poly.pdbx_strand_id
1 'polypeptide(L)'
;MLRGRCACNAVAYEVADEFVAAYNCHCSNCRALTGAAFLSVGQIGRDKLRVSKGAESLMMVGDPGAAYEVRCGECFSLLHWAYPDGYLGVPYGTLIDAPALKPLHHQFVGSKARWYKILDDLPQHDEYPCC
;
A
#
# COMPACT_ATOMS: atom_id res chain seq x y z
N MET A 1 -8.64 11.97 -10.73
CA MET A 1 -8.71 11.08 -9.56
C MET A 1 -8.56 9.64 -10.00
N LEU A 2 -7.73 8.89 -9.32
CA LEU A 2 -7.61 7.45 -9.52
C LEU A 2 -8.68 6.74 -8.67
N ARG A 3 -9.23 5.65 -9.20
CA ARG A 3 -10.21 4.82 -8.48
C ARG A 3 -9.51 3.61 -7.90
N GLY A 4 -9.97 3.20 -6.73
CA GLY A 4 -9.52 1.96 -6.08
C GLY A 4 -10.68 1.23 -5.42
N ARG A 5 -10.49 -0.03 -5.07
CA ARG A 5 -11.53 -0.87 -4.47
C ARG A 5 -10.95 -2.02 -3.65
N CYS A 6 -11.76 -2.57 -2.78
CA CYS A 6 -11.50 -3.85 -2.14
C CYS A 6 -11.86 -5.03 -3.06
N ALA A 7 -11.47 -6.23 -2.69
CA ALA A 7 -11.70 -7.42 -3.51
C ALA A 7 -13.19 -7.71 -3.75
N CYS A 8 -14.05 -7.52 -2.75
CA CYS A 8 -15.49 -7.81 -2.85
C CYS A 8 -16.33 -6.65 -3.41
N ASN A 9 -15.75 -5.51 -3.71
CA ASN A 9 -16.43 -4.29 -4.16
C ASN A 9 -17.34 -3.61 -3.12
N ALA A 10 -17.34 -4.03 -1.86
CA ALA A 10 -18.11 -3.36 -0.82
C ALA A 10 -17.57 -1.96 -0.53
N VAL A 11 -16.26 -1.75 -0.66
CA VAL A 11 -15.58 -0.47 -0.44
C VAL A 11 -14.91 -0.02 -1.73
N ALA A 12 -15.11 1.25 -2.07
CA ALA A 12 -14.41 1.94 -3.16
C ALA A 12 -13.88 3.27 -2.66
N TYR A 13 -12.79 3.73 -3.25
CA TYR A 13 -12.19 5.02 -2.91
C TYR A 13 -11.68 5.73 -4.16
N GLU A 14 -11.47 7.02 -4.03
CA GLU A 14 -10.83 7.87 -5.01
C GLU A 14 -9.60 8.51 -4.38
N VAL A 15 -8.53 8.59 -5.13
CA VAL A 15 -7.27 9.20 -4.65
C VAL A 15 -6.68 10.07 -5.75
N ALA A 16 -6.13 11.23 -5.36
CA ALA A 16 -5.42 12.09 -6.28
C ALA A 16 -4.17 11.38 -6.82
N ASP A 17 -3.83 11.62 -8.09
CA ASP A 17 -2.61 11.09 -8.68
C ASP A 17 -1.41 11.96 -8.30
N GLU A 18 -1.18 12.08 -6.97
CA GLU A 18 -0.17 12.95 -6.37
C GLU A 18 0.67 12.18 -5.35
N PHE A 19 1.00 10.93 -5.64
CA PHE A 19 1.86 10.12 -4.77
C PHE A 19 3.25 10.75 -4.68
N VAL A 20 3.77 10.85 -3.46
CA VAL A 20 5.08 11.45 -3.18
C VAL A 20 6.22 10.43 -3.14
N ALA A 21 5.89 9.16 -2.96
CA ALA A 21 6.84 8.05 -3.00
C ALA A 21 6.11 6.78 -3.41
N ALA A 22 6.82 5.87 -4.05
CA ALA A 22 6.30 4.55 -4.38
C ALA A 22 7.46 3.55 -4.41
N TYR A 23 7.22 2.36 -3.87
CA TYR A 23 8.26 1.35 -3.73
C TYR A 23 7.66 -0.05 -3.62
N ASN A 24 8.51 -1.05 -3.83
CA ASN A 24 8.19 -2.47 -3.62
C ASN A 24 8.85 -2.93 -2.32
N CYS A 25 8.06 -3.35 -1.35
CA CYS A 25 8.54 -3.76 -0.03
C CYS A 25 8.57 -5.28 0.09
N HIS A 26 9.76 -5.83 0.35
CA HIS A 26 10.00 -7.27 0.48
C HIS A 26 10.09 -7.75 1.94
N CYS A 27 9.74 -6.91 2.91
CA CYS A 27 9.84 -7.30 4.31
C CYS A 27 8.91 -8.47 4.65
N SER A 28 9.25 -9.22 5.69
CA SER A 28 8.48 -10.40 6.10
C SER A 28 7.03 -10.05 6.46
N ASN A 29 6.79 -8.85 7.01
CA ASN A 29 5.44 -8.39 7.34
C ASN A 29 4.61 -8.14 6.08
N CYS A 30 5.16 -7.45 5.08
CA CYS A 30 4.47 -7.21 3.82
C CYS A 30 4.17 -8.51 3.09
N ARG A 31 5.08 -9.47 3.12
CA ARG A 31 4.84 -10.80 2.55
C ARG A 31 3.74 -11.55 3.28
N ALA A 32 3.75 -11.52 4.62
CA ALA A 32 2.73 -12.19 5.43
C ALA A 32 1.35 -11.55 5.24
N LEU A 33 1.28 -10.23 5.14
CA LEU A 33 0.02 -9.50 4.94
C LEU A 33 -0.65 -9.80 3.61
N THR A 34 0.14 -10.01 2.56
CA THR A 34 -0.36 -10.16 1.19
C THR A 34 -0.36 -11.58 0.67
N GLY A 35 0.47 -12.46 1.26
CA GLY A 35 0.74 -13.78 0.68
C GLY A 35 1.50 -13.71 -0.63
N ALA A 36 2.11 -12.58 -0.96
CA ALA A 36 2.84 -12.34 -2.20
C ALA A 36 4.35 -12.18 -1.94
N ALA A 37 5.13 -12.12 -3.01
CA ALA A 37 6.58 -11.93 -2.91
C ALA A 37 6.95 -10.57 -2.31
N PHE A 38 6.15 -9.54 -2.62
CA PHE A 38 6.34 -8.18 -2.11
C PHE A 38 5.04 -7.39 -2.25
N LEU A 39 5.03 -6.21 -1.64
CA LEU A 39 3.90 -5.29 -1.71
C LEU A 39 4.34 -3.99 -2.37
N SER A 40 3.66 -3.57 -3.43
CA SER A 40 3.85 -2.26 -4.04
C SER A 40 3.00 -1.23 -3.29
N VAL A 41 3.64 -0.17 -2.80
CA VAL A 41 3.01 0.85 -1.96
C VAL A 41 3.29 2.23 -2.53
N GLY A 42 2.25 3.07 -2.58
CA GLY A 42 2.41 4.49 -2.81
C GLY A 42 2.12 5.28 -1.54
N GLN A 43 2.92 6.30 -1.24
CA GLN A 43 2.68 7.22 -0.13
C GLN A 43 1.98 8.49 -0.63
N ILE A 44 0.95 8.91 0.08
CA ILE A 44 0.16 10.09 -0.28
C ILE A 44 -0.38 10.79 0.97
N GLY A 45 -0.60 12.10 0.89
CA GLY A 45 -1.23 12.83 1.98
C GLY A 45 -2.65 12.32 2.26
N ARG A 46 -3.00 12.25 3.54
CA ARG A 46 -4.29 11.73 3.99
C ARG A 46 -5.48 12.46 3.36
N ASP A 47 -5.36 13.77 3.15
CA ASP A 47 -6.40 14.62 2.56
C ASP A 47 -6.64 14.33 1.07
N LYS A 48 -5.80 13.53 0.44
CA LYS A 48 -5.86 13.21 -0.99
C LYS A 48 -6.66 11.95 -1.32
N LEU A 49 -7.09 11.19 -0.30
CA LEU A 49 -7.86 9.97 -0.49
C LEU A 49 -9.24 10.11 0.15
N ARG A 50 -10.28 9.71 -0.56
CA ARG A 50 -11.66 9.77 -0.11
C ARG A 50 -12.35 8.43 -0.38
N VAL A 51 -12.97 7.85 0.64
CA VAL A 51 -13.81 6.67 0.47
C VAL A 51 -15.11 7.11 -0.21
N SER A 52 -15.35 6.60 -1.41
CA SER A 52 -16.49 6.97 -2.24
C SER A 52 -17.69 6.05 -2.06
N LYS A 53 -17.48 4.84 -1.51
CA LYS A 53 -18.53 3.85 -1.29
C LYS A 53 -18.13 2.95 -0.13
N GLY A 54 -19.08 2.60 0.71
CA GLY A 54 -18.89 1.56 1.72
C GLY A 54 -18.11 2.00 2.96
N ALA A 55 -18.08 3.29 3.29
CA ALA A 55 -17.41 3.78 4.49
C ALA A 55 -17.87 3.07 5.77
N GLU A 56 -19.13 2.67 5.82
CA GLU A 56 -19.73 1.92 6.95
C GLU A 56 -19.17 0.51 7.09
N SER A 57 -18.55 -0.04 6.05
CA SER A 57 -17.95 -1.38 6.05
C SER A 57 -16.45 -1.36 6.38
N LEU A 58 -15.88 -0.19 6.68
CA LEU A 58 -14.47 -0.09 7.02
C LEU A 58 -14.17 -0.66 8.41
N MET A 59 -13.02 -1.31 8.51
CA MET A 59 -12.50 -1.84 9.76
C MET A 59 -11.09 -1.30 9.99
N MET A 60 -10.80 -0.80 11.20
CA MET A 60 -9.47 -0.35 11.58
C MET A 60 -8.80 -1.41 12.45
N VAL A 61 -7.54 -1.71 12.13
CA VAL A 61 -6.73 -2.69 12.86
C VAL A 61 -5.43 -2.03 13.31
N GLY A 62 -5.22 -2.01 14.62
CA GLY A 62 -4.04 -1.40 15.22
C GLY A 62 -4.39 -0.26 16.15
N ASP A 63 -3.38 0.52 16.51
CA ASP A 63 -3.49 1.66 17.41
C ASP A 63 -3.61 2.97 16.62
N PRO A 64 -4.73 3.73 16.79
CA PRO A 64 -4.87 5.04 16.14
C PRO A 64 -3.77 6.05 16.49
N GLY A 65 -3.07 5.87 17.62
CA GLY A 65 -1.93 6.69 18.01
C GLY A 65 -0.62 6.33 17.34
N ALA A 66 -0.61 5.24 16.57
CA ALA A 66 0.54 4.77 15.80
C ALA A 66 0.12 4.53 14.35
N ALA A 67 0.87 3.75 13.60
CA ALA A 67 0.44 3.31 12.28
C ALA A 67 -0.64 2.24 12.44
N TYR A 68 -1.76 2.38 11.71
CA TYR A 68 -2.84 1.41 11.75
C TYR A 68 -3.33 1.09 10.34
N GLU A 69 -3.93 -0.09 10.21
CA GLU A 69 -4.49 -0.56 8.94
C GLU A 69 -5.95 -0.18 8.81
N VAL A 70 -6.37 0.16 7.59
CA VAL A 70 -7.77 0.33 7.23
C VAL A 70 -8.12 -0.76 6.20
N ARG A 71 -9.07 -1.61 6.56
CA ARG A 71 -9.47 -2.77 5.77
C ARG A 71 -10.96 -2.75 5.48
N CYS A 72 -11.36 -3.49 4.44
CA CYS A 72 -12.76 -3.82 4.24
C CYS A 72 -13.21 -4.82 5.30
N GLY A 73 -14.29 -4.53 6.02
CA GLY A 73 -14.83 -5.43 7.04
C GLY A 73 -15.50 -6.68 6.47
N GLU A 74 -15.80 -6.71 5.17
CA GLU A 74 -16.42 -7.85 4.51
C GLU A 74 -15.39 -8.84 3.96
N CYS A 75 -14.39 -8.39 3.20
CA CYS A 75 -13.41 -9.26 2.56
C CYS A 75 -11.99 -9.13 3.13
N PHE A 76 -11.78 -8.23 4.08
CA PHE A 76 -10.53 -7.98 4.77
C PHE A 76 -9.38 -7.47 3.87
N SER A 77 -9.66 -7.03 2.65
CA SER A 77 -8.66 -6.37 1.80
C SER A 77 -8.05 -5.19 2.54
N LEU A 78 -6.72 -5.10 2.51
CA LEU A 78 -6.01 -3.93 3.02
C LEU A 78 -6.18 -2.78 2.01
N LEU A 79 -6.80 -1.68 2.44
CA LEU A 79 -7.05 -0.51 1.60
C LEU A 79 -5.95 0.53 1.74
N HIS A 80 -5.50 0.78 2.96
CA HIS A 80 -4.35 1.64 3.22
C HIS A 80 -3.89 1.49 4.67
N TRP A 81 -2.66 1.94 4.92
CA TRP A 81 -2.20 2.26 6.26
C TRP A 81 -2.36 3.74 6.50
N ALA A 82 -2.62 4.12 7.74
CA ALA A 82 -2.61 5.51 8.17
C ALA A 82 -1.44 5.71 9.15
N TYR A 83 -0.61 6.70 8.87
CA TYR A 83 0.55 7.02 9.69
C TYR A 83 0.29 8.29 10.52
N PRO A 84 0.95 8.43 11.70
CA PRO A 84 0.76 9.61 12.55
C PRO A 84 1.21 10.93 11.90
N ASP A 85 2.10 10.87 10.92
CA ASP A 85 2.64 12.03 10.20
C ASP A 85 1.68 12.63 9.17
N GLY A 86 0.48 12.08 9.04
CA GLY A 86 -0.53 12.59 8.10
C GLY A 86 -0.48 11.97 6.70
N TYR A 87 0.36 10.96 6.49
CA TYR A 87 0.44 10.22 5.24
C TYR A 87 -0.32 8.91 5.29
N LEU A 88 -0.66 8.40 4.12
CA LEU A 88 -1.22 7.06 3.92
C LEU A 88 -0.26 6.24 3.07
N GLY A 89 -0.20 4.94 3.35
CA GLY A 89 0.43 3.97 2.46
C GLY A 89 -0.67 3.20 1.73
N VAL A 90 -0.76 3.37 0.42
CA VAL A 90 -1.80 2.75 -0.41
C VAL A 90 -1.20 1.57 -1.18
N PRO A 91 -1.69 0.34 -0.95
CA PRO A 91 -1.30 -0.80 -1.77
C PRO A 91 -1.72 -0.56 -3.23
N TYR A 92 -0.76 -0.50 -4.13
CA TYR A 92 -1.03 -0.20 -5.53
C TYR A 92 -1.92 -1.23 -6.22
N GLY A 93 -1.89 -2.48 -5.76
CA GLY A 93 -2.74 -3.52 -6.31
C GLY A 93 -4.24 -3.29 -6.14
N THR A 94 -4.66 -2.40 -5.22
CA THR A 94 -6.06 -2.03 -5.04
C THR A 94 -6.54 -0.95 -6.00
N LEU A 95 -5.62 -0.27 -6.69
CA LEU A 95 -5.97 0.76 -7.68
C LEU A 95 -6.53 0.10 -8.95
N ILE A 96 -7.61 0.67 -9.46
CA ILE A 96 -8.18 0.29 -10.75
C ILE A 96 -7.45 1.04 -11.88
N ASP A 97 -7.16 2.31 -11.64
CA ASP A 97 -6.47 3.17 -12.60
C ASP A 97 -4.96 3.18 -12.29
N ALA A 98 -4.14 3.26 -13.31
CA ALA A 98 -2.68 3.26 -13.14
C ALA A 98 -2.18 4.62 -12.64
N PRO A 99 -1.41 4.66 -11.54
CA PRO A 99 -0.80 5.90 -11.08
C PRO A 99 0.35 6.34 -11.99
N ALA A 100 0.58 7.64 -12.06
CA ALA A 100 1.70 8.19 -12.83
C ALA A 100 3.05 7.82 -12.19
N LEU A 101 3.14 7.85 -10.87
CA LEU A 101 4.35 7.46 -10.16
C LEU A 101 4.40 5.94 -10.00
N LYS A 102 5.32 5.30 -10.70
CA LYS A 102 5.59 3.87 -10.57
C LYS A 102 6.53 3.61 -9.39
N PRO A 103 6.56 2.39 -8.82
CA PRO A 103 7.56 2.06 -7.82
C PRO A 103 8.98 2.37 -8.33
N LEU A 104 9.77 3.05 -7.51
CA LEU A 104 11.09 3.57 -7.89
C LEU A 104 12.25 2.68 -7.39
N HIS A 105 11.99 1.80 -6.42
CA HIS A 105 13.00 0.93 -5.86
C HIS A 105 12.36 -0.27 -5.15
N HIS A 106 13.20 -1.26 -4.85
CA HIS A 106 12.88 -2.35 -3.94
C HIS A 106 13.54 -2.09 -2.59
N GLN A 107 12.79 -2.28 -1.50
CA GLN A 107 13.33 -2.15 -0.14
C GLN A 107 13.09 -3.43 0.66
N PHE A 108 13.88 -3.60 1.72
CA PHE A 108 13.91 -4.83 2.53
C PHE A 108 14.23 -6.07 1.69
N VAL A 109 15.11 -5.91 0.71
CA VAL A 109 15.57 -7.00 -0.15
C VAL A 109 16.36 -8.05 0.64
N GLY A 110 17.00 -7.64 1.75
CA GLY A 110 17.62 -8.57 2.67
C GLY A 110 16.67 -9.61 3.27
N SER A 111 15.36 -9.29 3.30
CA SER A 111 14.29 -10.19 3.76
C SER A 111 13.46 -10.78 2.62
N LYS A 112 13.90 -10.61 1.38
CA LYS A 112 13.21 -11.08 0.18
C LYS A 112 12.94 -12.59 0.23
N ALA A 113 11.78 -12.98 -0.29
CA ALA A 113 11.46 -14.41 -0.46
C ALA A 113 12.51 -15.10 -1.31
N ARG A 114 13.03 -16.24 -0.83
CA ARG A 114 14.10 -16.99 -1.52
C ARG A 114 13.63 -17.59 -2.85
N TRP A 115 12.32 -17.82 -2.98
CA TRP A 115 11.72 -18.40 -4.19
C TRP A 115 11.41 -17.34 -5.26
N TYR A 116 11.64 -16.05 -4.99
CA TYR A 116 11.37 -14.96 -5.93
C TYR A 116 12.68 -14.34 -6.40
N LYS A 117 12.75 -14.03 -7.71
CA LYS A 117 13.87 -13.34 -8.33
C LYS A 117 13.41 -12.01 -8.88
N ILE A 118 14.05 -10.90 -8.48
CA ILE A 118 13.83 -9.58 -9.04
C ILE A 118 14.48 -9.54 -10.43
N LEU A 119 13.69 -9.20 -11.45
CA LEU A 119 14.13 -9.19 -12.85
C LEU A 119 14.19 -7.80 -13.48
N ASP A 120 13.81 -6.75 -12.75
CA ASP A 120 13.92 -5.38 -13.22
C ASP A 120 15.24 -4.73 -12.78
N ASP A 121 15.50 -3.51 -13.28
CA ASP A 121 16.72 -2.76 -13.00
C ASP A 121 16.54 -1.70 -11.90
N LEU A 122 15.44 -1.76 -11.15
CA LEU A 122 15.22 -0.79 -10.06
C LEU A 122 16.29 -0.95 -8.96
N PRO A 123 16.69 0.14 -8.30
CA PRO A 123 17.57 0.06 -7.15
C PRO A 123 17.02 -0.89 -6.10
N GLN A 124 17.93 -1.64 -5.47
CA GLN A 124 17.61 -2.61 -4.42
C GLN A 124 18.32 -2.20 -3.12
N HIS A 125 17.56 -2.12 -2.04
CA HIS A 125 18.08 -1.76 -0.72
C HIS A 125 17.77 -2.88 0.27
N ASP A 126 18.77 -3.25 1.09
CA ASP A 126 18.62 -4.32 2.08
C ASP A 126 17.56 -4.01 3.12
N GLU A 127 17.39 -2.74 3.48
CA GLU A 127 16.37 -2.22 4.37
C GLU A 127 15.72 -1.00 3.71
N TYR A 128 15.62 0.13 4.42
CA TYR A 128 15.16 1.38 3.82
C TYR A 128 16.23 1.97 2.90
N PRO A 129 15.84 2.76 1.89
CA PRO A 129 16.82 3.49 1.09
C PRO A 129 17.70 4.34 2.00
N CYS A 130 19.02 4.31 1.73
CA CYS A 130 19.96 5.21 2.40
C CYS A 130 19.72 6.65 1.93
N CYS A 131 19.75 7.56 2.85
CA CYS A 131 19.60 8.99 2.57
C CYS A 131 20.73 9.56 1.70
#